data_c3e087e0e4617a105a43e9bf66ad64a0
#
_entry.id   c3e087e0e4617a105a43e9bf66ad64a0
#
_cell.length_a   1.000
_cell.length_b   1.000
_cell.length_c   1.000
_cell.angle_alpha   90.00
_cell.angle_beta   90.00
_cell.angle_gamma   90.00
#
_symmetry.space_group_name_H-M   'P 1'
#
loop_
_entity.id
_entity.type
_entity.pdbx_description
1 polymer ?
#
loop_
_entity_poly.entity_id
_entity_poly.type
_entity_poly.pdbx_seq_one_letter_code
_entity_poly.pdbx_strand_id
1 'polypeptide(L)'
;MPRLSPPFRGHLGAKDQMMRPEAEGGVPIVLTAPLTEIIDHAGYFIQMSMASLPIWLEGIINKKYPKWRDVEYNDDGSARSMPAGIRVLETSLLRHFAASDVVCCYPADLDTFIGPNTRVVAVSTHNPLGVTFAAGVYTSIFGSSRMPINSHYSRELFAKIKSNPHRDRFKVIVGGSGGWQIDQTNTYEELSVDCIVEGRSESVETLHLFDKALRGEELPRRVDVSHPKDRDGILFPDKRTTFGVVEMTTGCGRRCQFCLPDLNPQIDLPKDKIMNAVRANVREGNKQISLATEDMFIWGQVHTSTPFYFPNREALLDLYSSIVNTPGVEQHVLSHATIAPAVVDPVLIRRLSDLLLDKSPIHLKVLSTHPKHKALVPLIGLETGSVRMAKQIMPSKGVPFQIEDWPSVVLNGLQTLNENNWFPAMTLIVGNPGETDEDCRETLDLIYEVERRGLFAFFIPSVFTPLHDTRMEQQKGVTETKDLTPLQWQLIMKCWKMNLRPGNASWWGPTAWRTGALTLWAWKLRKLNGPGFTWPLFLFASALPEKLMAWMGKIHLGRPLKIKTRRELLETIKPHHREYLRPDTGDGIQHRRPSGPKFIGLVTHGSPAAASASPVAGV
;
A
#
# COMPACT_ATOMS: atom_id res chain seq x y z
N MET A 1 -24.34 -18.18 14.03
CA MET A 1 -24.08 -17.89 12.62
C MET A 1 -24.75 -16.57 12.30
N PRO A 2 -24.06 -15.51 11.88
CA PRO A 2 -24.72 -14.31 11.38
C PRO A 2 -25.36 -14.67 10.03
N ARG A 3 -26.58 -14.19 9.81
CA ARG A 3 -27.30 -14.37 8.55
C ARG A 3 -26.45 -13.76 7.44
N LEU A 4 -26.13 -14.56 6.43
CA LEU A 4 -25.48 -14.13 5.20
C LEU A 4 -26.40 -13.09 4.53
N SER A 5 -25.82 -12.00 4.08
CA SER A 5 -26.51 -11.03 3.24
C SER A 5 -27.02 -11.75 1.98
N PRO A 6 -28.20 -11.40 1.45
CA PRO A 6 -28.71 -12.05 0.24
C PRO A 6 -27.70 -11.86 -0.91
N PRO A 7 -27.67 -12.81 -1.87
CA PRO A 7 -26.78 -12.73 -3.01
C PRO A 7 -27.03 -11.41 -3.76
N PHE A 8 -25.94 -10.80 -4.16
CA PHE A 8 -25.91 -9.50 -4.82
C PHE A 8 -26.74 -9.53 -6.10
N ARG A 9 -27.89 -8.86 -6.10
CA ARG A 9 -28.51 -8.33 -7.32
C ARG A 9 -28.02 -6.89 -7.45
N GLY A 10 -27.15 -6.61 -8.43
CA GLY A 10 -26.77 -5.26 -8.77
C GLY A 10 -28.04 -4.41 -8.92
N HIS A 11 -28.13 -3.28 -8.23
CA HIS A 11 -29.13 -2.27 -8.51
C HIS A 11 -28.79 -1.66 -9.88
N LEU A 12 -29.15 -2.35 -10.94
CA LEU A 12 -29.36 -1.75 -12.24
C LEU A 12 -30.53 -0.82 -12.08
N GLY A 13 -30.29 0.47 -12.28
CA GLY A 13 -31.39 1.43 -12.44
C GLY A 13 -32.33 0.91 -13.52
N ALA A 14 -33.64 1.00 -13.32
CA ALA A 14 -34.70 0.42 -14.14
C ALA A 14 -34.73 0.89 -15.62
N LYS A 15 -33.67 1.50 -16.14
CA LYS A 15 -33.51 1.96 -17.53
C LYS A 15 -32.42 1.23 -18.33
N ASP A 16 -31.59 0.39 -17.73
CA ASP A 16 -30.48 -0.28 -18.43
C ASP A 16 -30.60 -1.82 -18.46
N GLN A 17 -31.82 -2.33 -18.59
CA GLN A 17 -32.01 -3.65 -19.20
C GLN A 17 -31.89 -3.53 -20.73
N MET A 18 -30.77 -3.03 -21.23
CA MET A 18 -30.34 -3.42 -22.57
C MET A 18 -30.09 -4.92 -22.51
N MET A 19 -30.82 -5.67 -23.33
CA MET A 19 -30.58 -7.10 -23.54
C MET A 19 -29.11 -7.23 -23.93
N ARG A 20 -28.29 -7.70 -22.97
CA ARG A 20 -26.90 -8.07 -23.25
C ARG A 20 -27.00 -9.23 -24.24
N PRO A 21 -26.33 -9.19 -25.39
CA PRO A 21 -26.26 -10.35 -26.23
C PRO A 21 -25.66 -11.46 -25.38
N GLU A 22 -26.46 -12.50 -25.09
CA GLU A 22 -25.92 -13.76 -24.59
C GLU A 22 -24.90 -14.17 -25.63
N ALA A 23 -23.64 -14.31 -25.26
CA ALA A 23 -22.66 -14.88 -26.16
C ALA A 23 -23.10 -16.33 -26.37
N GLU A 24 -23.80 -16.59 -27.51
CA GLU A 24 -24.34 -17.90 -27.81
C GLU A 24 -23.25 -18.96 -27.66
N GLY A 25 -23.35 -19.78 -26.61
CA GLY A 25 -22.37 -20.80 -26.29
C GLY A 25 -21.20 -20.38 -25.36
N GLY A 26 -21.09 -19.13 -24.94
CA GLY A 26 -20.00 -18.62 -24.06
C GLY A 26 -18.73 -18.26 -24.81
N VAL A 27 -17.87 -17.47 -24.14
CA VAL A 27 -16.58 -16.99 -24.69
C VAL A 27 -15.46 -17.95 -24.31
N PRO A 28 -14.54 -18.30 -25.23
CA PRO A 28 -13.45 -19.24 -24.97
C PRO A 28 -12.58 -18.91 -23.76
N ILE A 29 -12.23 -17.61 -23.57
CA ILE A 29 -11.36 -17.12 -22.50
C ILE A 29 -12.09 -16.03 -21.74
N VAL A 30 -12.39 -16.27 -20.46
CA VAL A 30 -13.02 -15.32 -19.55
C VAL A 30 -12.03 -14.87 -18.49
N LEU A 31 -11.82 -13.57 -18.37
CA LEU A 31 -10.91 -12.96 -17.41
C LEU A 31 -11.72 -12.22 -16.32
N THR A 32 -11.38 -12.43 -15.05
CA THR A 32 -12.08 -11.80 -13.94
C THR A 32 -11.17 -11.60 -12.72
N ALA A 33 -11.67 -10.89 -11.71
CA ALA A 33 -11.02 -10.71 -10.41
C ALA A 33 -12.09 -10.53 -9.32
N PRO A 34 -11.75 -10.69 -8.02
CA PRO A 34 -12.68 -10.40 -6.93
C PRO A 34 -13.22 -8.97 -6.98
N LEU A 35 -14.49 -8.78 -6.62
CA LEU A 35 -15.15 -7.47 -6.70
C LEU A 35 -14.35 -6.38 -5.98
N THR A 36 -13.78 -6.68 -4.82
CA THR A 36 -12.96 -5.74 -4.03
C THR A 36 -11.68 -5.27 -4.71
N GLU A 37 -11.23 -5.96 -5.75
CA GLU A 37 -10.04 -5.62 -6.52
C GLU A 37 -10.36 -4.85 -7.82
N ILE A 38 -11.64 -4.79 -8.19
CA ILE A 38 -12.12 -4.17 -9.44
C ILE A 38 -12.69 -2.77 -9.22
N ILE A 39 -13.32 -2.54 -8.05
CA ILE A 39 -14.04 -1.31 -7.76
C ILE A 39 -13.10 -0.13 -7.52
N ASP A 40 -13.42 1.04 -8.11
CA ASP A 40 -12.67 2.29 -7.92
C ASP A 40 -13.52 3.46 -7.37
N HIS A 41 -14.84 3.30 -7.24
CA HIS A 41 -15.74 4.35 -6.75
C HIS A 41 -15.61 4.68 -5.26
N ALA A 42 -15.16 3.75 -4.44
CA ALA A 42 -14.96 3.97 -3.00
C ALA A 42 -13.71 4.80 -2.69
N GLY A 43 -12.86 5.03 -3.68
CA GLY A 43 -11.56 5.66 -3.55
C GLY A 43 -10.47 4.70 -3.05
N TYR A 44 -9.26 4.96 -3.47
CA TYR A 44 -8.08 4.10 -3.25
C TYR A 44 -7.88 3.69 -1.78
N PHE A 45 -8.08 4.63 -0.85
CA PHE A 45 -7.89 4.35 0.58
C PHE A 45 -8.86 3.30 1.12
N ILE A 46 -10.14 3.34 0.72
CA ILE A 46 -11.14 2.36 1.16
C ILE A 46 -10.83 0.99 0.62
N GLN A 47 -10.46 0.88 -0.66
CA GLN A 47 -10.09 -0.40 -1.26
C GLN A 47 -8.87 -1.03 -0.57
N MET A 48 -7.79 -0.27 -0.35
CA MET A 48 -6.63 -0.78 0.39
C MET A 48 -7.00 -1.23 1.81
N SER A 49 -7.92 -0.50 2.47
CA SER A 49 -8.39 -0.87 3.80
C SER A 49 -9.15 -2.20 3.82
N MET A 50 -9.82 -2.58 2.73
CA MET A 50 -10.55 -3.86 2.65
C MET A 50 -9.65 -5.09 2.80
N ALA A 51 -8.38 -4.99 2.46
CA ALA A 51 -7.40 -6.05 2.70
C ALA A 51 -7.12 -6.31 4.19
N SER A 52 -7.38 -5.30 5.05
CA SER A 52 -7.11 -5.35 6.50
C SER A 52 -8.35 -5.22 7.37
N LEU A 53 -9.53 -4.97 6.80
CA LEU A 53 -10.77 -4.81 7.56
C LEU A 53 -11.57 -6.11 7.61
N PRO A 54 -12.18 -6.44 8.77
CA PRO A 54 -13.01 -7.64 8.91
C PRO A 54 -14.37 -7.48 8.21
N ILE A 55 -14.91 -8.59 7.72
CA ILE A 55 -16.19 -8.65 7.00
C ILE A 55 -17.35 -8.03 7.80
N TRP A 56 -17.35 -8.10 9.13
CA TRP A 56 -18.43 -7.49 9.94
C TRP A 56 -18.47 -5.96 9.88
N LEU A 57 -17.41 -5.29 9.40
CA LEU A 57 -17.41 -3.85 9.13
C LEU A 57 -18.06 -3.48 7.80
N GLU A 58 -18.32 -4.45 6.94
CA GLU A 58 -18.93 -4.22 5.63
C GLU A 58 -20.28 -3.48 5.72
N GLY A 59 -21.11 -3.79 6.71
CA GLY A 59 -22.36 -3.08 6.96
C GLY A 59 -22.18 -1.57 7.21
N ILE A 60 -21.08 -1.19 7.85
CA ILE A 60 -20.74 0.23 8.08
C ILE A 60 -20.26 0.87 6.76
N ILE A 61 -19.44 0.14 5.99
CA ILE A 61 -18.95 0.58 4.68
C ILE A 61 -20.14 0.80 3.74
N ASN A 62 -21.07 -0.14 3.66
CA ASN A 62 -22.29 -0.06 2.85
C ASN A 62 -23.12 1.17 3.20
N LYS A 63 -23.26 1.49 4.49
CA LYS A 63 -23.99 2.67 4.95
C LYS A 63 -23.29 3.99 4.59
N LYS A 64 -21.95 4.02 4.71
CA LYS A 64 -21.17 5.25 4.47
C LYS A 64 -20.87 5.49 3.00
N TYR A 65 -20.73 4.43 2.24
CA TYR A 65 -20.39 4.45 0.81
C TYR A 65 -21.34 3.52 0.04
N PRO A 66 -22.63 3.88 -0.11
CA PRO A 66 -23.66 2.99 -0.65
C PRO A 66 -23.38 2.53 -2.08
N LYS A 67 -22.60 3.31 -2.82
CA LYS A 67 -22.22 3.02 -4.22
C LYS A 67 -20.85 2.35 -4.36
N TRP A 68 -20.26 1.87 -3.29
CA TRP A 68 -18.90 1.34 -3.39
C TRP A 68 -18.78 0.07 -4.26
N ARG A 69 -19.89 -0.63 -4.49
CA ARG A 69 -19.98 -1.82 -5.34
C ARG A 69 -20.41 -1.51 -6.78
N ASP A 70 -20.70 -0.25 -7.10
CA ASP A 70 -21.12 0.09 -8.46
C ASP A 70 -19.96 -0.13 -9.42
N VAL A 71 -20.25 -0.67 -10.59
CA VAL A 71 -19.30 -0.94 -11.66
C VAL A 71 -19.82 -0.38 -12.98
N GLU A 72 -18.91 -0.03 -13.87
CA GLU A 72 -19.22 0.49 -15.21
C GLU A 72 -19.00 -0.60 -16.24
N TYR A 73 -19.87 -0.63 -17.27
CA TYR A 73 -19.83 -1.60 -18.36
C TYR A 73 -19.46 -0.92 -19.68
N ASN A 74 -18.88 -1.70 -20.58
CA ASN A 74 -18.82 -1.37 -22.00
C ASN A 74 -20.16 -1.71 -22.68
N ASP A 75 -20.35 -1.26 -23.92
CA ASP A 75 -21.60 -1.46 -24.66
C ASP A 75 -21.90 -2.95 -24.91
N ASP A 76 -20.88 -3.81 -24.97
CA ASP A 76 -20.98 -5.26 -25.11
C ASP A 76 -21.24 -6.00 -23.78
N GLY A 77 -21.43 -5.26 -22.68
CA GLY A 77 -21.61 -5.82 -21.34
C GLY A 77 -20.32 -6.29 -20.65
N SER A 78 -19.16 -6.17 -21.30
CA SER A 78 -17.87 -6.49 -20.69
C SER A 78 -17.48 -5.46 -19.63
N ALA A 79 -16.52 -5.82 -18.77
CA ALA A 79 -16.05 -4.94 -17.71
C ALA A 79 -15.24 -3.77 -18.25
N ARG A 80 -15.64 -2.54 -17.90
CA ARG A 80 -14.94 -1.33 -18.31
C ARG A 80 -13.64 -1.09 -17.55
N SER A 81 -13.57 -1.49 -16.28
CA SER A 81 -12.40 -1.34 -15.43
C SER A 81 -11.95 -2.70 -14.89
N MET A 82 -10.65 -2.98 -14.90
CA MET A 82 -10.05 -4.21 -14.38
C MET A 82 -8.70 -3.93 -13.71
N PRO A 83 -8.23 -4.78 -12.77
CA PRO A 83 -6.88 -4.69 -12.25
C PRO A 83 -5.82 -4.65 -13.35
N ALA A 84 -4.75 -3.90 -13.14
CA ALA A 84 -3.69 -3.70 -14.14
C ALA A 84 -3.12 -5.04 -14.66
N GLY A 85 -2.90 -6.03 -13.79
CA GLY A 85 -2.41 -7.35 -14.20
C GLY A 85 -3.35 -8.08 -15.17
N ILE A 86 -4.68 -8.00 -14.96
CA ILE A 86 -5.68 -8.53 -15.90
C ILE A 86 -5.64 -7.79 -17.24
N ARG A 87 -5.50 -6.46 -17.21
CA ARG A 87 -5.41 -5.67 -18.44
C ARG A 87 -4.14 -5.96 -19.24
N VAL A 88 -3.03 -6.20 -18.57
CA VAL A 88 -1.79 -6.66 -19.22
C VAL A 88 -1.99 -8.05 -19.84
N LEU A 89 -2.59 -8.98 -19.10
CA LEU A 89 -2.93 -10.30 -19.63
C LEU A 89 -3.88 -10.20 -20.85
N GLU A 90 -4.94 -9.42 -20.75
CA GLU A 90 -5.86 -9.17 -21.87
C GLU A 90 -5.12 -8.63 -23.09
N THR A 91 -4.24 -7.61 -22.90
CA THR A 91 -3.42 -7.05 -23.97
C THR A 91 -2.52 -8.11 -24.61
N SER A 92 -1.93 -9.00 -23.80
CA SER A 92 -1.08 -10.10 -24.28
C SER A 92 -1.89 -11.12 -25.08
N LEU A 93 -3.04 -11.55 -24.58
CA LEU A 93 -3.92 -12.52 -25.24
C LEU A 93 -4.49 -12.00 -26.55
N LEU A 94 -4.91 -10.72 -26.61
CA LEU A 94 -5.46 -10.10 -27.83
C LEU A 94 -4.42 -9.95 -28.96
N ARG A 95 -3.14 -10.13 -28.70
CA ARG A 95 -2.08 -10.21 -29.74
C ARG A 95 -1.97 -11.61 -30.36
N HIS A 96 -2.55 -12.63 -29.74
CA HIS A 96 -2.42 -14.05 -30.14
C HIS A 96 -3.76 -14.69 -30.49
N PHE A 97 -4.86 -14.24 -29.86
CA PHE A 97 -6.21 -14.78 -30.06
C PHE A 97 -7.14 -13.72 -30.65
N ALA A 98 -8.22 -14.16 -31.27
CA ALA A 98 -9.22 -13.25 -31.81
C ALA A 98 -9.90 -12.44 -30.69
N ALA A 99 -10.29 -11.21 -30.99
CA ALA A 99 -10.95 -10.36 -30.01
C ALA A 99 -12.30 -10.93 -29.50
N SER A 100 -12.96 -11.75 -30.32
CA SER A 100 -14.18 -12.49 -29.96
C SER A 100 -13.94 -13.59 -28.92
N ASP A 101 -12.70 -14.03 -28.75
CA ASP A 101 -12.36 -15.19 -27.93
C ASP A 101 -11.96 -14.81 -26.50
N VAL A 102 -11.80 -13.51 -26.22
CA VAL A 102 -11.32 -13.00 -24.92
C VAL A 102 -12.26 -11.94 -24.38
N VAL A 103 -12.75 -12.13 -23.16
CA VAL A 103 -13.58 -11.14 -22.47
C VAL A 103 -13.15 -10.92 -21.02
N CYS A 104 -13.16 -9.67 -20.59
CA CYS A 104 -13.10 -9.31 -19.17
C CYS A 104 -14.50 -9.11 -18.63
N CYS A 105 -14.88 -9.79 -17.54
CA CYS A 105 -16.19 -9.61 -16.92
C CYS A 105 -16.12 -9.49 -15.41
N TYR A 106 -17.15 -8.88 -14.83
CA TYR A 106 -17.28 -8.82 -13.38
C TYR A 106 -17.78 -10.15 -12.79
N PRO A 107 -17.51 -10.45 -11.51
CA PRO A 107 -17.98 -11.68 -10.87
C PRO A 107 -19.49 -11.91 -10.99
N ALA A 108 -20.27 -10.83 -11.00
CA ALA A 108 -21.72 -10.91 -11.15
C ALA A 108 -22.16 -11.49 -12.52
N ASP A 109 -21.36 -11.25 -13.55
CA ASP A 109 -21.71 -11.53 -14.95
C ASP A 109 -21.07 -12.82 -15.51
N LEU A 110 -20.40 -13.62 -14.67
CA LEU A 110 -19.75 -14.87 -15.10
C LEU A 110 -20.70 -15.79 -15.87
N ASP A 111 -21.94 -15.92 -15.41
CA ASP A 111 -22.93 -16.81 -16.05
C ASP A 111 -23.40 -16.30 -17.42
N THR A 112 -23.17 -15.04 -17.74
CA THR A 112 -23.45 -14.44 -19.06
C THR A 112 -22.38 -14.84 -20.10
N PHE A 113 -21.11 -14.94 -19.65
CA PHE A 113 -19.97 -15.15 -20.55
C PHE A 113 -19.44 -16.60 -20.52
N ILE A 114 -19.73 -17.37 -19.47
CA ILE A 114 -19.35 -18.78 -19.38
C ILE A 114 -20.44 -19.66 -19.98
N GLY A 115 -20.06 -20.49 -20.95
CA GLY A 115 -20.95 -21.40 -21.63
C GLY A 115 -20.22 -22.65 -22.14
N PRO A 116 -20.88 -23.47 -23.01
CA PRO A 116 -20.31 -24.70 -23.56
C PRO A 116 -18.97 -24.54 -24.28
N ASN A 117 -18.73 -23.35 -24.87
CA ASN A 117 -17.50 -23.06 -25.62
C ASN A 117 -16.36 -22.54 -24.73
N THR A 118 -16.63 -22.20 -23.49
CA THR A 118 -15.59 -21.70 -22.56
C THR A 118 -14.58 -22.80 -22.28
N ARG A 119 -13.30 -22.44 -22.34
CA ARG A 119 -12.15 -23.32 -22.08
C ARG A 119 -11.26 -22.82 -20.95
N VAL A 120 -11.24 -21.52 -20.72
CA VAL A 120 -10.42 -20.91 -19.68
C VAL A 120 -11.22 -19.87 -18.91
N VAL A 121 -11.17 -19.95 -17.59
CA VAL A 121 -11.55 -18.85 -16.69
C VAL A 121 -10.29 -18.46 -15.92
N ALA A 122 -9.76 -17.27 -16.22
CA ALA A 122 -8.57 -16.77 -15.55
C ALA A 122 -8.93 -15.72 -14.48
N VAL A 123 -8.39 -15.91 -13.29
CA VAL A 123 -8.66 -15.07 -12.12
C VAL A 123 -7.37 -14.42 -11.65
N SER A 124 -7.34 -13.08 -11.56
CA SER A 124 -6.30 -12.38 -10.82
C SER A 124 -6.76 -12.15 -9.39
N THR A 125 -5.91 -12.42 -8.41
CA THR A 125 -6.23 -12.16 -7.01
C THR A 125 -5.01 -11.72 -6.23
N HIS A 126 -5.24 -10.79 -5.27
CA HIS A 126 -4.19 -10.24 -4.42
C HIS A 126 -4.13 -10.91 -3.04
N ASN A 127 -5.28 -11.29 -2.48
CA ASN A 127 -5.31 -11.83 -1.11
C ASN A 127 -6.46 -12.83 -0.91
N PRO A 128 -6.47 -13.96 -1.65
CA PRO A 128 -7.59 -14.90 -1.64
C PRO A 128 -7.84 -15.55 -0.28
N LEU A 129 -6.80 -15.75 0.53
CA LEU A 129 -6.91 -16.45 1.81
C LEU A 129 -6.62 -15.56 3.03
N GLY A 130 -6.24 -14.31 2.83
CA GLY A 130 -6.01 -13.36 3.92
C GLY A 130 -4.67 -13.51 4.62
N VAL A 131 -3.64 -14.00 3.93
CA VAL A 131 -2.31 -14.28 4.52
C VAL A 131 -1.20 -13.37 3.98
N THR A 132 -1.53 -12.20 3.44
CA THR A 132 -0.55 -11.17 3.04
C THR A 132 -0.07 -10.35 4.25
N PHE A 133 0.88 -9.42 4.04
CA PHE A 133 1.29 -8.45 5.07
C PHE A 133 0.09 -7.67 5.67
N ALA A 134 -0.98 -7.48 4.91
CA ALA A 134 -2.21 -6.86 5.40
C ALA A 134 -2.86 -7.67 6.54
N ALA A 135 -2.66 -8.99 6.59
CA ALA A 135 -3.06 -9.82 7.71
C ALA A 135 -2.33 -9.44 9.00
N GLY A 136 -1.05 -9.04 8.92
CA GLY A 136 -0.29 -8.51 10.05
C GLY A 136 -0.88 -7.21 10.61
N VAL A 137 -1.32 -6.30 9.74
CA VAL A 137 -2.05 -5.09 10.15
C VAL A 137 -3.39 -5.47 10.80
N TYR A 138 -4.14 -6.37 10.17
CA TYR A 138 -5.40 -6.89 10.72
C TYR A 138 -5.22 -7.46 12.12
N THR A 139 -4.22 -8.34 12.30
CA THR A 139 -3.91 -8.95 13.59
C THR A 139 -3.53 -7.91 14.63
N SER A 140 -2.74 -6.88 14.28
CA SER A 140 -2.36 -5.79 15.18
C SER A 140 -3.56 -4.97 15.67
N ILE A 141 -4.61 -4.85 14.86
CA ILE A 141 -5.83 -4.10 15.21
C ILE A 141 -6.83 -4.97 15.99
N PHE A 142 -7.04 -6.21 15.55
CA PHE A 142 -8.14 -7.06 16.02
C PHE A 142 -7.71 -8.23 16.91
N GLY A 143 -6.41 -8.41 17.12
CA GLY A 143 -5.85 -9.36 18.08
C GLY A 143 -5.69 -10.79 17.58
N SER A 144 -6.21 -11.13 16.43
CA SER A 144 -6.07 -12.46 15.82
C SER A 144 -6.27 -12.39 14.32
N SER A 145 -5.66 -13.32 13.60
CA SER A 145 -5.88 -13.50 12.17
C SER A 145 -7.33 -13.95 11.91
N ARG A 146 -8.08 -13.16 11.16
CA ARG A 146 -9.44 -13.48 10.69
C ARG A 146 -9.57 -13.05 9.24
N MET A 147 -10.55 -13.62 8.54
CA MET A 147 -10.79 -13.33 7.13
C MET A 147 -11.12 -11.85 6.89
N PRO A 148 -10.28 -11.10 6.16
CA PRO A 148 -10.60 -9.74 5.73
C PRO A 148 -11.69 -9.71 4.66
N ILE A 149 -12.22 -8.52 4.37
CA ILE A 149 -13.31 -8.35 3.39
C ILE A 149 -12.91 -8.90 2.02
N ASN A 150 -11.71 -8.59 1.52
CA ASN A 150 -11.32 -9.03 0.17
C ASN A 150 -11.16 -10.55 0.05
N SER A 151 -10.72 -11.24 1.10
CA SER A 151 -10.66 -12.72 1.09
C SER A 151 -12.05 -13.34 1.08
N HIS A 152 -13.04 -12.70 1.72
CA HIS A 152 -14.43 -13.13 1.62
C HIS A 152 -14.92 -13.06 0.16
N TYR A 153 -14.72 -11.93 -0.52
CA TYR A 153 -15.12 -11.76 -1.92
C TYR A 153 -14.34 -12.65 -2.89
N SER A 154 -13.08 -12.96 -2.61
CA SER A 154 -12.31 -13.93 -3.38
C SER A 154 -12.92 -15.33 -3.28
N ARG A 155 -13.26 -15.77 -2.06
CA ARG A 155 -13.93 -17.08 -1.84
C ARG A 155 -15.32 -17.13 -2.46
N GLU A 156 -16.08 -16.04 -2.44
CA GLU A 156 -17.37 -15.95 -3.11
C GLU A 156 -17.22 -16.11 -4.63
N LEU A 157 -16.22 -15.46 -5.24
CA LEU A 157 -15.90 -15.63 -6.66
C LEU A 157 -15.56 -17.09 -7.01
N PHE A 158 -14.65 -17.71 -6.26
CA PHE A 158 -14.29 -19.11 -6.50
C PHE A 158 -15.45 -20.07 -6.28
N ALA A 159 -16.30 -19.83 -5.28
CA ALA A 159 -17.50 -20.62 -5.08
C ALA A 159 -18.48 -20.52 -6.26
N LYS A 160 -18.63 -19.31 -6.83
CA LYS A 160 -19.45 -19.11 -8.04
C LYS A 160 -18.87 -19.84 -9.25
N ILE A 161 -17.56 -19.79 -9.47
CA ILE A 161 -16.88 -20.53 -10.54
C ILE A 161 -17.07 -22.04 -10.34
N LYS A 162 -16.86 -22.54 -9.12
CA LYS A 162 -16.99 -23.96 -8.78
C LYS A 162 -18.41 -24.50 -9.02
N SER A 163 -19.44 -23.70 -8.74
CA SER A 163 -20.84 -24.08 -8.91
C SER A 163 -21.38 -23.85 -10.32
N ASN A 164 -20.57 -23.34 -11.27
CA ASN A 164 -21.02 -23.09 -12.62
C ASN A 164 -21.39 -24.41 -13.34
N PRO A 165 -22.52 -24.50 -14.06
CA PRO A 165 -22.96 -25.73 -14.75
C PRO A 165 -21.94 -26.26 -15.78
N HIS A 166 -21.06 -25.40 -16.28
CA HIS A 166 -20.05 -25.76 -17.29
C HIS A 166 -18.65 -25.95 -16.69
N ARG A 167 -18.51 -26.07 -15.34
CA ARG A 167 -17.22 -26.18 -14.67
C ARG A 167 -16.30 -27.24 -15.26
N ASP A 168 -16.82 -28.35 -15.69
CA ASP A 168 -16.04 -29.46 -16.24
C ASP A 168 -15.49 -29.19 -17.66
N ARG A 169 -15.89 -28.10 -18.30
CA ARG A 169 -15.51 -27.74 -19.66
C ARG A 169 -14.34 -26.77 -19.77
N PHE A 170 -13.98 -26.12 -18.66
CA PHE A 170 -12.92 -25.10 -18.64
C PHE A 170 -11.90 -25.33 -17.53
N LYS A 171 -10.69 -24.85 -17.76
CA LYS A 171 -9.62 -24.79 -16.75
C LYS A 171 -9.67 -23.45 -16.01
N VAL A 172 -9.45 -23.47 -14.70
CA VAL A 172 -9.34 -22.27 -13.86
C VAL A 172 -7.87 -21.97 -13.63
N ILE A 173 -7.40 -20.86 -14.20
CA ILE A 173 -6.03 -20.40 -14.09
C ILE A 173 -6.00 -19.19 -13.16
N VAL A 174 -5.20 -19.23 -12.10
CA VAL A 174 -5.11 -18.14 -11.12
C VAL A 174 -3.73 -17.50 -11.20
N GLY A 175 -3.73 -16.18 -11.29
CA GLY A 175 -2.53 -15.35 -11.23
C GLY A 175 -2.70 -14.20 -10.25
N GLY A 176 -1.82 -13.20 -10.36
CA GLY A 176 -1.77 -12.04 -9.46
C GLY A 176 -0.93 -12.31 -8.22
N SER A 177 -0.69 -11.27 -7.43
CA SER A 177 0.26 -11.31 -6.28
C SER A 177 -0.20 -12.18 -5.10
N GLY A 178 -1.36 -12.83 -5.17
CA GLY A 178 -1.90 -13.69 -4.12
C GLY A 178 -2.04 -15.16 -4.50
N GLY A 179 -1.73 -15.55 -5.74
CA GLY A 179 -1.86 -16.93 -6.21
C GLY A 179 -1.10 -17.94 -5.36
N TRP A 180 0.11 -17.60 -4.92
CA TRP A 180 0.94 -18.41 -4.04
C TRP A 180 0.25 -18.88 -2.75
N GLN A 181 -0.75 -18.13 -2.24
CA GLN A 181 -1.48 -18.52 -1.04
C GLN A 181 -2.24 -19.84 -1.22
N ILE A 182 -2.78 -20.08 -2.43
CA ILE A 182 -3.49 -21.29 -2.79
C ILE A 182 -2.54 -22.49 -2.83
N ASP A 183 -1.34 -22.28 -3.40
CA ASP A 183 -0.30 -23.31 -3.49
C ASP A 183 0.24 -23.67 -2.11
N GLN A 184 0.65 -22.67 -1.32
CA GLN A 184 1.21 -22.86 0.01
C GLN A 184 0.24 -23.57 0.97
N THR A 185 -1.06 -23.32 0.85
CA THR A 185 -2.09 -23.95 1.69
C THR A 185 -2.71 -25.20 1.07
N ASN A 186 -2.32 -25.55 -0.15
CA ASN A 186 -2.87 -26.66 -0.93
C ASN A 186 -4.41 -26.63 -1.04
N THR A 187 -4.96 -25.44 -1.28
CA THR A 187 -6.43 -25.24 -1.36
C THR A 187 -6.98 -25.30 -2.79
N TYR A 188 -6.28 -25.92 -3.73
CA TYR A 188 -6.69 -26.07 -5.13
C TYR A 188 -8.10 -26.66 -5.29
N GLU A 189 -8.35 -27.80 -4.66
CA GLU A 189 -9.63 -28.50 -4.74
C GLU A 189 -10.76 -27.72 -4.04
N GLU A 190 -10.46 -27.08 -2.90
CA GLU A 190 -11.43 -26.25 -2.17
C GLU A 190 -11.93 -25.12 -3.08
N LEU A 191 -11.03 -24.42 -3.76
CA LEU A 191 -11.31 -23.26 -4.59
C LEU A 191 -11.57 -23.63 -6.06
N SER A 192 -11.47 -24.92 -6.42
CA SER A 192 -11.65 -25.40 -7.81
C SER A 192 -10.66 -24.75 -8.80
N VAL A 193 -9.38 -24.67 -8.41
CA VAL A 193 -8.29 -24.09 -9.21
C VAL A 193 -7.51 -25.23 -9.88
N ASP A 194 -7.26 -25.11 -11.19
CA ASP A 194 -6.50 -26.09 -11.95
C ASP A 194 -5.01 -25.75 -12.02
N CYS A 195 -4.67 -24.46 -12.15
CA CYS A 195 -3.29 -24.01 -12.31
C CYS A 195 -3.07 -22.64 -11.68
N ILE A 196 -1.88 -22.42 -11.10
CA ILE A 196 -1.40 -21.12 -10.64
C ILE A 196 -0.25 -20.66 -11.53
N VAL A 197 -0.27 -19.37 -11.89
CA VAL A 197 0.81 -18.70 -12.60
C VAL A 197 1.46 -17.69 -11.66
N GLU A 198 2.73 -17.90 -11.32
CA GLU A 198 3.54 -16.99 -10.53
C GLU A 198 4.46 -16.17 -11.44
N GLY A 199 4.36 -14.85 -11.35
CA GLY A 199 5.16 -13.90 -12.12
C GLY A 199 4.32 -13.08 -13.11
N ARG A 200 4.95 -12.63 -14.19
CA ARG A 200 4.30 -11.69 -15.12
C ARG A 200 3.41 -12.41 -16.12
N SER A 201 2.17 -11.95 -16.21
CA SER A 201 1.11 -12.58 -17.00
C SER A 201 1.31 -12.50 -18.52
N GLU A 202 2.15 -11.57 -19.00
CA GLU A 202 2.45 -11.42 -20.43
C GLU A 202 3.58 -12.34 -20.96
N SER A 203 4.07 -13.25 -20.14
CA SER A 203 5.14 -14.16 -20.53
C SER A 203 4.73 -15.17 -21.60
N VAL A 204 5.72 -15.68 -22.34
CA VAL A 204 5.49 -16.73 -23.35
C VAL A 204 4.97 -18.03 -22.71
N GLU A 205 5.45 -18.34 -21.51
CA GLU A 205 5.00 -19.50 -20.74
C GLU A 205 3.52 -19.41 -20.42
N THR A 206 3.04 -18.19 -20.06
CA THR A 206 1.62 -17.95 -19.82
C THR A 206 0.80 -18.18 -21.10
N LEU A 207 1.24 -17.64 -22.23
CA LEU A 207 0.54 -17.84 -23.52
C LEU A 207 0.46 -19.33 -23.89
N HIS A 208 1.55 -20.09 -23.74
CA HIS A 208 1.56 -21.53 -23.98
C HIS A 208 0.59 -22.28 -23.04
N LEU A 209 0.42 -21.80 -21.79
CA LEU A 209 -0.54 -22.38 -20.86
C LEU A 209 -1.98 -22.19 -21.34
N PHE A 210 -2.31 -21.00 -21.86
CA PHE A 210 -3.63 -20.74 -22.46
C PHE A 210 -3.87 -21.58 -23.70
N ASP A 211 -2.87 -21.75 -24.58
CA ASP A 211 -2.96 -22.65 -25.74
C ASP A 211 -3.27 -24.09 -25.35
N LYS A 212 -2.60 -24.63 -24.33
CA LYS A 212 -2.87 -25.98 -23.80
C LYS A 212 -4.30 -26.10 -23.27
N ALA A 213 -4.71 -25.10 -22.46
CA ALA A 213 -6.06 -25.10 -21.90
C ALA A 213 -7.16 -25.05 -22.99
N LEU A 214 -6.95 -24.24 -24.04
CA LEU A 214 -7.87 -24.18 -25.19
C LEU A 214 -7.97 -25.51 -25.93
N ARG A 215 -6.89 -26.31 -26.01
CA ARG A 215 -6.89 -27.66 -26.59
C ARG A 215 -7.43 -28.75 -25.64
N GLY A 216 -7.79 -28.36 -24.39
CA GLY A 216 -8.27 -29.31 -23.39
C GLY A 216 -7.17 -30.20 -22.78
N GLU A 217 -5.90 -29.78 -22.90
CA GLU A 217 -4.77 -30.51 -22.34
C GLU A 217 -4.71 -30.34 -20.82
N GLU A 218 -4.08 -31.32 -20.14
CA GLU A 218 -3.81 -31.19 -18.69
C GLU A 218 -2.79 -30.09 -18.41
N LEU A 219 -3.04 -29.33 -17.35
CA LEU A 219 -2.18 -28.24 -16.92
C LEU A 219 -1.37 -28.65 -15.68
N PRO A 220 -0.12 -28.16 -15.55
CA PRO A 220 0.60 -28.28 -14.30
C PRO A 220 -0.12 -27.48 -13.20
N ARG A 221 -0.02 -27.91 -11.95
CA ARG A 221 -0.63 -27.17 -10.83
C ARG A 221 -0.05 -25.77 -10.66
N ARG A 222 1.25 -25.60 -10.96
CA ARG A 222 1.95 -24.30 -10.85
C ARG A 222 2.90 -24.10 -12.03
N VAL A 223 2.97 -22.86 -12.50
CA VAL A 223 3.92 -22.38 -13.49
C VAL A 223 4.60 -21.13 -12.94
N ASP A 224 5.90 -21.22 -12.74
CA ASP A 224 6.71 -20.05 -12.42
C ASP A 224 7.24 -19.46 -13.72
N VAL A 225 6.87 -18.22 -14.00
CA VAL A 225 7.28 -17.53 -15.23
C VAL A 225 8.50 -16.65 -14.97
N SER A 226 9.39 -16.63 -15.95
CA SER A 226 10.61 -15.85 -15.85
C SER A 226 10.31 -14.36 -15.73
N HIS A 227 11.02 -13.70 -14.83
CA HIS A 227 10.98 -12.24 -14.77
C HIS A 227 11.66 -11.66 -16.01
N PRO A 228 11.09 -10.64 -16.69
CA PRO A 228 11.71 -10.07 -17.86
C PRO A 228 13.09 -9.49 -17.51
N LYS A 229 14.06 -9.75 -18.38
CA LYS A 229 15.46 -9.29 -18.19
C LYS A 229 15.66 -7.84 -18.63
N ASP A 230 14.73 -7.33 -19.42
CA ASP A 230 14.79 -5.99 -20.01
C ASP A 230 13.39 -5.34 -20.06
N ARG A 231 13.38 -4.06 -20.45
CA ARG A 231 12.17 -3.23 -20.53
C ARG A 231 11.26 -3.60 -21.70
N ASP A 232 11.81 -4.21 -22.75
CA ASP A 232 11.12 -4.37 -24.03
C ASP A 232 10.07 -5.48 -23.94
N GLY A 233 10.34 -6.52 -23.12
CA GLY A 233 9.42 -7.61 -22.84
C GLY A 233 8.21 -7.23 -21.99
N ILE A 234 8.20 -6.05 -21.36
CA ILE A 234 7.12 -5.61 -20.47
C ILE A 234 6.00 -4.97 -21.28
N LEU A 235 4.79 -5.51 -21.16
CA LEU A 235 3.59 -4.96 -21.78
C LEU A 235 2.87 -3.97 -20.85
N PHE A 236 2.11 -3.09 -21.48
CA PHE A 236 1.27 -2.11 -20.79
C PHE A 236 -0.19 -2.30 -21.17
N PRO A 237 -1.13 -1.96 -20.26
CA PRO A 237 -2.54 -2.03 -20.56
C PRO A 237 -2.92 -1.02 -21.65
N ASP A 238 -3.71 -1.48 -22.62
CA ASP A 238 -4.29 -0.62 -23.68
C ASP A 238 -5.69 -0.10 -23.31
N LYS A 239 -6.26 -0.60 -22.21
CA LYS A 239 -7.58 -0.23 -21.70
C LYS A 239 -7.51 0.27 -20.24
N ARG A 240 -8.64 0.81 -19.75
CA ARG A 240 -8.79 1.35 -18.40
C ARG A 240 -8.44 0.32 -17.32
N THR A 241 -7.57 0.72 -16.41
CA THR A 241 -7.24 -0.02 -15.19
C THR A 241 -7.99 0.53 -13.99
N THR A 242 -8.27 -0.31 -13.01
CA THR A 242 -8.81 0.13 -11.71
C THR A 242 -7.89 1.20 -11.10
N PHE A 243 -8.46 2.31 -10.65
CA PHE A 243 -7.75 3.50 -10.14
C PHE A 243 -6.76 4.16 -11.11
N GLY A 244 -6.80 3.85 -12.39
CA GLY A 244 -5.82 4.35 -13.34
C GLY A 244 -4.40 3.92 -13.00
N VAL A 245 -4.24 2.69 -12.52
CA VAL A 245 -2.93 2.14 -12.19
C VAL A 245 -2.09 1.98 -13.44
N VAL A 246 -0.91 2.62 -13.42
CA VAL A 246 0.12 2.52 -14.45
C VAL A 246 1.43 2.14 -13.78
N GLU A 247 2.05 1.07 -14.23
CA GLU A 247 3.33 0.63 -13.70
C GLU A 247 4.45 1.60 -14.13
N MET A 248 5.26 2.03 -13.18
CA MET A 248 6.38 2.96 -13.39
C MET A 248 7.72 2.26 -13.29
N THR A 249 7.83 1.35 -12.33
CA THR A 249 9.01 0.51 -12.12
C THR A 249 8.57 -0.89 -11.72
N THR A 250 9.44 -1.88 -11.95
CA THR A 250 9.29 -3.22 -11.39
C THR A 250 10.56 -3.63 -10.65
N GLY A 251 10.43 -4.39 -9.57
CA GLY A 251 11.55 -4.71 -8.69
C GLY A 251 12.01 -3.52 -7.84
N CYS A 252 12.94 -3.78 -6.92
CA CYS A 252 13.46 -2.76 -6.00
C CYS A 252 14.97 -2.92 -5.74
N GLY A 253 15.44 -4.11 -5.37
CA GLY A 253 16.87 -4.44 -5.18
C GLY A 253 17.50 -3.90 -3.91
N ARG A 254 16.72 -3.41 -2.92
CA ARG A 254 17.23 -2.90 -1.63
C ARG A 254 17.58 -3.98 -0.62
N ARG A 255 17.34 -5.26 -0.94
CA ARG A 255 17.66 -6.45 -0.15
C ARG A 255 16.94 -6.56 1.20
N CYS A 256 15.70 -6.09 1.26
CA CYS A 256 14.83 -6.32 2.42
C CYS A 256 14.44 -7.80 2.49
N GLN A 257 14.72 -8.46 3.61
CA GLN A 257 14.58 -9.92 3.73
C GLN A 257 13.13 -10.42 3.67
N PHE A 258 12.17 -9.55 4.02
CA PHE A 258 10.75 -9.83 4.14
C PHE A 258 9.94 -9.44 2.89
N CYS A 259 10.59 -8.96 1.82
CA CYS A 259 9.90 -8.25 0.72
C CYS A 259 10.05 -8.98 -0.61
N LEU A 260 8.93 -9.22 -1.31
CA LEU A 260 8.90 -9.87 -2.62
C LEU A 260 9.49 -9.03 -3.76
N PRO A 261 9.12 -7.74 -3.96
CA PRO A 261 9.69 -6.91 -5.01
C PRO A 261 11.22 -6.78 -4.93
N ASP A 262 11.78 -7.03 -3.77
CA ASP A 262 13.21 -6.91 -3.52
C ASP A 262 14.05 -8.09 -4.07
N LEU A 263 13.39 -9.17 -4.46
CA LEU A 263 14.06 -10.32 -5.09
C LEU A 263 14.64 -9.97 -6.46
N ASN A 264 14.07 -8.95 -7.12
CA ASN A 264 14.49 -8.53 -8.45
C ASN A 264 15.11 -7.12 -8.42
N PRO A 265 16.15 -6.88 -9.24
CA PRO A 265 16.66 -5.52 -9.42
C PRO A 265 15.56 -4.61 -9.98
N GLN A 266 15.66 -3.32 -9.68
CA GLN A 266 14.73 -2.35 -10.24
C GLN A 266 14.93 -2.21 -11.75
N ILE A 267 13.81 -2.22 -12.46
CA ILE A 267 13.73 -1.89 -13.89
C ILE A 267 12.83 -0.66 -14.02
N ASP A 268 13.36 0.42 -14.54
CA ASP A 268 12.60 1.63 -14.85
C ASP A 268 11.90 1.45 -16.19
N LEU A 269 10.60 1.65 -16.22
CA LEU A 269 9.82 1.53 -17.45
C LEU A 269 9.95 2.78 -18.32
N PRO A 270 9.95 2.68 -19.67
CA PRO A 270 10.14 3.81 -20.57
C PRO A 270 9.01 4.84 -20.44
N LYS A 271 9.36 6.13 -20.42
CA LYS A 271 8.41 7.23 -20.27
C LYS A 271 7.31 7.21 -21.33
N ASP A 272 7.64 6.92 -22.58
CA ASP A 272 6.68 6.84 -23.69
C ASP A 272 5.62 5.75 -23.45
N LYS A 273 6.03 4.58 -22.96
CA LYS A 273 5.12 3.47 -22.58
C LYS A 273 4.24 3.85 -21.38
N ILE A 274 4.82 4.46 -20.35
CA ILE A 274 4.06 4.99 -19.20
C ILE A 274 3.00 5.97 -19.70
N MET A 275 3.39 6.94 -20.53
CA MET A 275 2.48 7.96 -21.06
C MET A 275 1.42 7.38 -22.00
N ASN A 276 1.70 6.29 -22.71
CA ASN A 276 0.68 5.59 -23.51
C ASN A 276 -0.38 4.96 -22.61
N ALA A 277 0.01 4.30 -21.52
CA ALA A 277 -0.91 3.74 -20.56
C ALA A 277 -1.73 4.83 -19.82
N VAL A 278 -1.11 5.98 -19.49
CA VAL A 278 -1.82 7.15 -18.96
C VAL A 278 -2.90 7.61 -19.93
N ARG A 279 -2.54 7.81 -21.20
CA ARG A 279 -3.49 8.22 -22.24
C ARG A 279 -4.59 7.20 -22.50
N ALA A 280 -4.28 5.90 -22.44
CA ALA A 280 -5.27 4.83 -22.54
C ALA A 280 -6.31 4.92 -21.41
N ASN A 281 -5.88 5.08 -20.16
CA ASN A 281 -6.77 5.26 -19.04
C ASN A 281 -7.68 6.50 -19.19
N VAL A 282 -7.11 7.63 -19.60
CA VAL A 282 -7.87 8.88 -19.78
C VAL A 282 -8.87 8.76 -20.92
N ARG A 283 -8.49 8.16 -22.06
CA ARG A 283 -9.38 7.93 -23.21
C ARG A 283 -10.62 7.12 -22.81
N GLU A 284 -10.44 6.14 -21.92
CA GLU A 284 -11.52 5.30 -21.38
C GLU A 284 -12.29 5.98 -20.21
N GLY A 285 -12.04 7.28 -19.97
CA GLY A 285 -12.76 8.09 -18.99
C GLY A 285 -12.24 8.05 -17.56
N ASN A 286 -11.06 7.46 -17.33
CA ASN A 286 -10.45 7.52 -16.01
C ASN A 286 -9.82 8.90 -15.78
N LYS A 287 -10.21 9.56 -14.69
CA LYS A 287 -9.74 10.90 -14.33
C LYS A 287 -8.61 10.88 -13.30
N GLN A 288 -8.38 9.72 -12.71
CA GLN A 288 -7.33 9.47 -11.72
C GLN A 288 -6.23 8.63 -12.32
N ILE A 289 -4.98 8.98 -12.03
CA ILE A 289 -3.79 8.16 -12.37
C ILE A 289 -3.06 7.82 -11.08
N SER A 290 -2.75 6.54 -10.92
CA SER A 290 -1.95 6.00 -9.82
C SER A 290 -0.72 5.30 -10.39
N LEU A 291 0.49 5.77 -10.03
CA LEU A 291 1.70 5.10 -10.47
C LEU A 291 2.05 3.94 -9.52
N ALA A 292 2.18 2.74 -10.06
CA ALA A 292 2.68 1.58 -9.33
C ALA A 292 4.21 1.54 -9.40
N THR A 293 4.86 1.65 -8.24
CA THR A 293 6.31 1.62 -8.07
C THR A 293 6.65 1.28 -6.63
N GLU A 294 7.82 0.72 -6.40
CA GLU A 294 8.34 0.48 -5.04
C GLU A 294 9.06 1.71 -4.46
N ASP A 295 9.51 2.64 -5.30
CA ASP A 295 10.07 3.92 -4.87
C ASP A 295 9.89 4.99 -5.95
N MET A 296 8.92 5.88 -5.75
CA MET A 296 8.58 6.93 -6.70
C MET A 296 9.68 7.99 -6.90
N PHE A 297 10.70 8.03 -6.04
CA PHE A 297 11.76 9.03 -6.10
C PHE A 297 13.01 8.58 -6.88
N ILE A 298 13.06 7.33 -7.34
CA ILE A 298 14.28 6.77 -7.93
C ILE A 298 14.13 6.29 -9.38
N TRP A 299 13.01 6.61 -10.05
CA TRP A 299 12.88 6.35 -11.48
C TRP A 299 13.83 7.22 -12.31
N GLY A 300 14.36 6.65 -13.39
CA GLY A 300 15.24 7.37 -14.31
C GLY A 300 16.65 7.58 -13.79
N GLN A 301 17.11 6.76 -12.84
CA GLN A 301 18.49 6.84 -12.34
C GLN A 301 19.50 6.68 -13.45
N VAL A 302 20.60 7.45 -13.39
CA VAL A 302 21.68 7.43 -14.38
C VAL A 302 22.46 6.13 -14.42
N HIS A 303 22.51 5.41 -13.30
CA HIS A 303 23.26 4.15 -13.16
C HIS A 303 22.34 3.02 -12.70
N THR A 304 22.03 2.11 -13.64
CA THR A 304 21.20 0.93 -13.39
C THR A 304 21.97 -0.30 -12.90
N SER A 305 23.30 -0.35 -13.11
CA SER A 305 24.12 -1.52 -12.79
C SER A 305 24.51 -1.63 -11.32
N THR A 306 24.49 -0.52 -10.59
CA THR A 306 24.67 -0.48 -9.13
C THR A 306 23.67 0.49 -8.57
N PRO A 307 22.68 0.04 -7.80
CA PRO A 307 21.64 0.93 -7.31
C PRO A 307 22.23 1.89 -6.26
N PHE A 308 22.59 3.08 -6.69
CA PHE A 308 23.05 4.14 -5.78
C PHE A 308 21.89 4.88 -5.12
N TYR A 309 20.66 4.68 -5.63
CA TYR A 309 19.44 5.28 -5.12
C TYR A 309 19.49 6.81 -4.98
N PHE A 310 20.17 7.47 -5.92
CA PHE A 310 20.13 8.92 -6.04
C PHE A 310 18.98 9.34 -6.96
N PRO A 311 18.12 10.28 -6.52
CA PRO A 311 17.06 10.81 -7.39
C PRO A 311 17.61 11.47 -8.64
N ASN A 312 16.99 11.22 -9.80
CA ASN A 312 17.21 12.02 -11.00
C ASN A 312 16.12 13.10 -11.06
N ARG A 313 16.44 14.28 -10.52
CA ARG A 313 15.49 15.40 -10.37
C ARG A 313 14.82 15.78 -11.68
N GLU A 314 15.60 15.94 -12.74
CA GLU A 314 15.13 16.39 -14.03
C GLU A 314 14.19 15.35 -14.67
N ALA A 315 14.58 14.08 -14.66
CA ALA A 315 13.79 13.00 -15.21
C ALA A 315 12.46 12.83 -14.47
N LEU A 316 12.49 12.88 -13.13
CA LEU A 316 11.29 12.76 -12.31
C LEU A 316 10.33 13.93 -12.53
N LEU A 317 10.83 15.17 -12.54
CA LEU A 317 9.99 16.33 -12.79
C LEU A 317 9.39 16.32 -14.20
N ASP A 318 10.14 15.89 -15.20
CA ASP A 318 9.65 15.75 -16.56
C ASP A 318 8.56 14.67 -16.68
N LEU A 319 8.75 13.50 -16.05
CA LEU A 319 7.74 12.44 -16.04
C LEU A 319 6.45 12.89 -15.34
N TYR A 320 6.56 13.37 -14.11
CA TYR A 320 5.37 13.77 -13.32
C TYR A 320 4.65 14.97 -13.95
N SER A 321 5.40 15.94 -14.49
CA SER A 321 4.80 17.06 -15.24
C SER A 321 4.03 16.57 -16.45
N SER A 322 4.58 15.62 -17.21
CA SER A 322 3.90 15.05 -18.37
C SER A 322 2.60 14.36 -17.99
N ILE A 323 2.59 13.63 -16.87
CA ILE A 323 1.40 12.91 -16.38
C ILE A 323 0.30 13.89 -15.94
N VAL A 324 0.63 14.82 -15.02
CA VAL A 324 -0.39 15.71 -14.43
C VAL A 324 -0.93 16.76 -15.39
N ASN A 325 -0.17 17.08 -16.46
CA ASN A 325 -0.60 17.97 -17.52
C ASN A 325 -1.29 17.24 -18.69
N THR A 326 -1.41 15.92 -18.65
CA THR A 326 -2.19 15.18 -19.65
C THR A 326 -3.67 15.61 -19.54
N PRO A 327 -4.28 16.12 -20.63
CA PRO A 327 -5.69 16.52 -20.62
C PRO A 327 -6.58 15.37 -20.13
N GLY A 328 -7.45 15.64 -19.17
CA GLY A 328 -8.33 14.65 -18.55
C GLY A 328 -7.80 14.05 -17.23
N VAL A 329 -6.55 14.24 -16.86
CA VAL A 329 -6.03 13.87 -15.55
C VAL A 329 -6.43 14.92 -14.51
N GLU A 330 -7.38 14.57 -13.66
CA GLU A 330 -7.86 15.44 -12.58
C GLU A 330 -7.18 15.12 -11.24
N GLN A 331 -6.81 13.86 -11.01
CA GLN A 331 -6.24 13.38 -9.76
C GLN A 331 -5.01 12.51 -9.99
N HIS A 332 -4.05 12.62 -9.06
CA HIS A 332 -2.88 11.75 -9.01
C HIS A 332 -2.72 11.15 -7.62
N VAL A 333 -2.62 9.83 -7.55
CA VAL A 333 -2.43 9.09 -6.31
C VAL A 333 -1.00 8.55 -6.25
N LEU A 334 -0.38 8.76 -5.10
CA LEU A 334 0.98 8.30 -4.84
C LEU A 334 0.98 6.84 -4.39
N SER A 335 2.00 6.11 -4.80
CA SER A 335 2.27 4.73 -4.36
C SER A 335 3.33 4.71 -3.24
N HIS A 336 4.34 3.86 -3.40
CA HIS A 336 5.41 3.70 -2.44
C HIS A 336 6.54 4.69 -2.67
N ALA A 337 7.24 5.00 -1.58
CA ALA A 337 8.48 5.78 -1.60
C ALA A 337 9.42 5.27 -0.52
N THR A 338 10.68 5.61 -0.61
CA THR A 338 11.63 5.48 0.49
C THR A 338 12.01 6.83 1.06
N ILE A 339 12.48 6.85 2.30
CA ILE A 339 12.72 8.10 3.02
C ILE A 339 14.06 8.77 2.64
N ALA A 340 15.07 7.98 2.25
CA ALA A 340 16.42 8.45 2.00
C ALA A 340 16.51 9.52 0.88
N PRO A 341 15.77 9.41 -0.25
CA PRO A 341 15.77 10.45 -1.28
C PRO A 341 15.34 11.83 -0.79
N ALA A 342 14.45 11.91 0.20
CA ALA A 342 14.03 13.19 0.78
C ALA A 342 15.16 13.89 1.56
N VAL A 343 16.11 13.12 2.09
CA VAL A 343 17.33 13.67 2.71
C VAL A 343 18.35 14.11 1.66
N VAL A 344 18.47 13.31 0.59
CA VAL A 344 19.41 13.56 -0.51
C VAL A 344 19.04 14.84 -1.26
N ASP A 345 17.77 14.96 -1.68
CA ASP A 345 17.31 16.05 -2.56
C ASP A 345 16.00 16.71 -2.04
N PRO A 346 16.08 17.61 -1.07
CA PRO A 346 14.92 18.35 -0.57
C PRO A 346 14.30 19.30 -1.62
N VAL A 347 15.09 19.73 -2.61
CA VAL A 347 14.59 20.58 -3.72
C VAL A 347 13.64 19.79 -4.60
N LEU A 348 13.97 18.53 -4.91
CA LEU A 348 13.07 17.63 -5.64
C LEU A 348 11.74 17.48 -4.89
N ILE A 349 11.79 17.21 -3.58
CA ILE A 349 10.58 17.03 -2.76
C ILE A 349 9.68 18.27 -2.84
N ARG A 350 10.25 19.47 -2.74
CA ARG A 350 9.50 20.73 -2.86
C ARG A 350 8.89 20.88 -4.25
N ARG A 351 9.68 20.71 -5.32
CA ARG A 351 9.19 20.86 -6.70
C ARG A 351 8.12 19.83 -7.06
N LEU A 352 8.25 18.60 -6.60
CA LEU A 352 7.20 17.60 -6.72
C LEU A 352 5.94 17.97 -5.93
N SER A 353 6.09 18.58 -4.74
CA SER A 353 4.94 19.09 -4.00
C SER A 353 4.20 20.18 -4.79
N ASP A 354 4.92 21.16 -5.31
CA ASP A 354 4.34 22.24 -6.12
C ASP A 354 3.58 21.69 -7.35
N LEU A 355 4.07 20.61 -7.93
CA LEU A 355 3.49 19.97 -9.11
C LEU A 355 2.27 19.09 -8.79
N LEU A 356 2.34 18.31 -7.70
CA LEU A 356 1.39 17.22 -7.43
C LEU A 356 0.28 17.59 -6.44
N LEU A 357 0.50 18.60 -5.57
CA LEU A 357 -0.39 18.88 -4.45
C LEU A 357 -1.82 19.20 -4.91
N ASP A 358 -1.97 19.97 -5.99
CA ASP A 358 -3.28 20.32 -6.54
C ASP A 358 -4.04 19.14 -7.15
N LYS A 359 -3.32 18.11 -7.56
CA LYS A 359 -3.88 16.87 -8.11
C LYS A 359 -4.14 15.81 -7.02
N SER A 360 -3.71 16.03 -5.78
CA SER A 360 -3.96 15.07 -4.71
C SER A 360 -5.45 14.99 -4.36
N PRO A 361 -6.03 13.77 -4.28
CA PRO A 361 -7.39 13.57 -3.78
C PRO A 361 -7.45 13.61 -2.24
N ILE A 362 -6.30 13.63 -1.56
CA ILE A 362 -6.23 13.50 -0.11
C ILE A 362 -6.26 14.87 0.56
N HIS A 363 -7.16 15.03 1.52
CA HIS A 363 -7.30 16.24 2.33
C HIS A 363 -7.13 15.89 3.80
N LEU A 364 -6.21 16.54 4.47
CA LEU A 364 -6.04 16.44 5.92
C LEU A 364 -6.83 17.57 6.60
N LYS A 365 -7.62 17.23 7.61
CA LYS A 365 -8.22 18.18 8.54
C LYS A 365 -7.20 18.50 9.64
N VAL A 366 -6.48 19.57 9.52
CA VAL A 366 -5.63 20.06 10.59
C VAL A 366 -6.46 20.92 11.53
N LEU A 367 -6.77 20.40 12.74
CA LEU A 367 -7.51 21.08 13.81
C LEU A 367 -8.85 21.73 13.42
N SER A 368 -9.78 21.81 14.36
CA SER A 368 -11.18 22.24 14.18
C SER A 368 -11.39 23.66 13.65
N THR A 369 -10.34 24.42 13.40
CA THR A 369 -10.39 25.85 13.03
C THR A 369 -9.86 26.16 11.63
N HIS A 370 -9.30 25.18 10.89
CA HIS A 370 -8.69 25.43 9.58
C HIS A 370 -9.37 24.65 8.45
N PRO A 371 -9.41 25.23 7.23
CA PRO A 371 -9.92 24.53 6.05
C PRO A 371 -9.13 23.24 5.79
N LYS A 372 -9.75 22.31 5.08
CA LYS A 372 -9.10 21.08 4.64
C LYS A 372 -7.89 21.43 3.77
N HIS A 373 -6.69 21.01 4.18
CA HIS A 373 -5.49 21.14 3.38
C HIS A 373 -5.25 19.89 2.55
N LYS A 374 -4.89 20.06 1.29
CA LYS A 374 -4.42 18.96 0.46
C LYS A 374 -3.10 18.43 1.01
N ALA A 375 -2.88 17.14 0.86
CA ALA A 375 -1.69 16.46 1.34
C ALA A 375 -1.22 15.40 0.35
N LEU A 376 0.08 15.20 0.28
CA LEU A 376 0.71 14.11 -0.44
C LEU A 376 1.01 12.98 0.55
N VAL A 377 0.47 11.80 0.31
CA VAL A 377 0.53 10.67 1.26
C VAL A 377 1.10 9.43 0.56
N PRO A 378 2.43 9.32 0.42
CA PRO A 378 3.06 8.08 -0.03
C PRO A 378 3.08 7.04 1.08
N LEU A 379 3.18 5.76 0.71
CA LEU A 379 3.47 4.68 1.64
C LEU A 379 4.98 4.53 1.77
N ILE A 380 5.52 4.64 3.00
CA ILE A 380 6.96 4.55 3.27
C ILE A 380 7.24 3.48 4.32
N GLY A 381 8.11 2.54 4.00
CA GLY A 381 8.53 1.51 4.95
C GLY A 381 9.53 2.07 5.98
N LEU A 382 9.10 2.20 7.23
CA LEU A 382 9.98 2.45 8.39
C LEU A 382 10.54 1.14 8.94
N GLU A 383 9.69 0.15 9.08
CA GLU A 383 9.84 -1.21 9.53
C GLU A 383 10.34 -1.33 10.97
N THR A 384 11.44 -0.69 11.31
CA THR A 384 12.02 -0.67 12.67
C THR A 384 12.84 0.61 12.88
N GLY A 385 12.93 1.07 14.13
CA GLY A 385 13.86 2.10 14.56
C GLY A 385 15.19 1.55 15.09
N SER A 386 15.27 0.23 15.28
CA SER A 386 16.50 -0.43 15.75
C SER A 386 17.52 -0.57 14.63
N VAL A 387 18.72 -0.07 14.87
CA VAL A 387 19.86 -0.21 13.95
C VAL A 387 20.24 -1.67 13.78
N ARG A 388 20.23 -2.45 14.86
CA ARG A 388 20.55 -3.88 14.81
C ARG A 388 19.56 -4.64 13.91
N MET A 389 18.27 -4.43 14.14
CA MET A 389 17.24 -5.06 13.31
C MET A 389 17.29 -4.55 11.87
N ALA A 390 17.49 -3.26 11.65
CA ALA A 390 17.61 -2.70 10.31
C ALA A 390 18.74 -3.35 9.50
N LYS A 391 19.91 -3.57 10.11
CA LYS A 391 21.03 -4.32 9.49
C LYS A 391 20.63 -5.73 9.11
N GLN A 392 19.85 -6.39 9.95
CA GLN A 392 19.45 -7.78 9.75
C GLN A 392 18.40 -7.94 8.65
N ILE A 393 17.32 -7.10 8.68
CA ILE A 393 16.15 -7.33 7.83
C ILE A 393 16.06 -6.42 6.59
N MET A 394 16.78 -5.27 6.58
CA MET A 394 16.70 -4.28 5.50
C MET A 394 18.03 -3.53 5.29
N PRO A 395 19.16 -4.22 5.06
CA PRO A 395 20.51 -3.64 5.13
C PRO A 395 20.76 -2.48 4.17
N SER A 396 20.05 -2.42 3.04
CA SER A 396 20.22 -1.37 2.03
C SER A 396 19.07 -0.35 2.00
N LYS A 397 18.17 -0.36 3.00
CA LYS A 397 16.99 0.54 3.03
C LYS A 397 17.41 2.01 3.12
N GLY A 398 18.48 2.32 3.84
CA GLY A 398 19.00 3.68 4.05
C GLY A 398 19.90 4.21 2.94
N VAL A 399 20.27 3.40 1.93
CA VAL A 399 21.21 3.83 0.88
C VAL A 399 20.70 5.14 0.21
N PRO A 400 21.59 6.13 -0.02
CA PRO A 400 23.06 6.09 -0.02
C PRO A 400 23.74 6.24 1.35
N PHE A 401 22.98 6.42 2.42
CA PHE A 401 23.49 6.52 3.80
C PHE A 401 23.82 5.14 4.38
N GLN A 402 24.67 5.14 5.42
CA GLN A 402 24.93 3.92 6.18
C GLN A 402 23.69 3.55 7.01
N ILE A 403 23.44 2.24 7.15
CA ILE A 403 22.27 1.76 7.90
C ILE A 403 22.36 2.11 9.40
N GLU A 404 23.56 2.36 9.91
CA GLU A 404 23.82 2.87 11.26
C GLU A 404 23.19 4.22 11.53
N ASP A 405 22.98 5.00 10.47
CA ASP A 405 22.38 6.33 10.53
C ASP A 405 20.85 6.30 10.34
N TRP A 406 20.25 5.11 10.29
CA TRP A 406 18.83 4.93 9.96
C TRP A 406 17.87 5.85 10.73
N PRO A 407 17.93 5.97 12.07
CA PRO A 407 17.07 6.90 12.79
C PRO A 407 17.26 8.36 12.37
N SER A 408 18.48 8.76 12.05
CA SER A 408 18.79 10.12 11.57
C SER A 408 18.23 10.35 10.16
N VAL A 409 18.34 9.37 9.27
CA VAL A 409 17.77 9.42 7.92
C VAL A 409 16.25 9.54 7.98
N VAL A 410 15.60 8.76 8.84
CA VAL A 410 14.13 8.81 9.02
C VAL A 410 13.68 10.19 9.51
N LEU A 411 14.31 10.73 10.53
CA LEU A 411 13.89 12.01 11.10
C LEU A 411 14.14 13.20 10.17
N ASN A 412 15.30 13.27 9.52
CA ASN A 412 15.57 14.34 8.55
C ASN A 412 14.69 14.21 7.30
N GLY A 413 14.49 13.01 6.79
CA GLY A 413 13.61 12.79 5.64
C GLY A 413 12.16 13.13 5.97
N LEU A 414 11.65 12.72 7.12
CA LEU A 414 10.29 13.04 7.55
C LEU A 414 10.11 14.56 7.76
N GLN A 415 11.11 15.24 8.30
CA GLN A 415 11.09 16.70 8.43
C GLN A 415 10.99 17.36 7.05
N THR A 416 11.86 16.98 6.10
CA THR A 416 11.81 17.49 4.70
C THR A 416 10.45 17.26 4.06
N LEU A 417 9.87 16.06 4.23
CA LEU A 417 8.56 15.71 3.71
C LEU A 417 7.48 16.62 4.32
N ASN A 418 7.42 16.73 5.66
CA ASN A 418 6.39 17.50 6.34
C ASN A 418 6.45 19.00 6.00
N GLU A 419 7.64 19.57 5.87
CA GLU A 419 7.84 20.96 5.47
C GLU A 419 7.31 21.26 4.07
N ASN A 420 7.08 20.22 3.24
CA ASN A 420 6.60 20.31 1.87
C ASN A 420 5.22 19.67 1.63
N ASN A 421 4.37 19.54 2.67
CA ASN A 421 3.01 18.98 2.62
C ASN A 421 2.94 17.47 2.28
N TRP A 422 4.02 16.73 2.52
CA TRP A 422 4.04 15.28 2.44
C TRP A 422 3.88 14.70 3.84
N PHE A 423 2.87 13.83 4.00
CA PHE A 423 2.53 13.19 5.28
C PHE A 423 2.45 11.68 5.09
N PRO A 424 3.58 10.98 5.11
CA PRO A 424 3.63 9.57 4.72
C PRO A 424 2.81 8.68 5.66
N ALA A 425 2.24 7.61 5.09
CA ALA A 425 1.82 6.44 5.82
C ALA A 425 3.06 5.54 6.00
N MET A 426 3.50 5.34 7.26
CA MET A 426 4.75 4.63 7.57
C MET A 426 4.45 3.25 8.15
N THR A 427 4.85 2.19 7.43
CA THR A 427 4.71 0.81 7.90
C THR A 427 5.78 0.45 8.91
N LEU A 428 5.41 -0.37 9.91
CA LEU A 428 6.32 -0.99 10.87
C LEU A 428 6.02 -2.49 10.95
N ILE A 429 7.05 -3.28 11.18
CA ILE A 429 6.93 -4.71 11.43
C ILE A 429 7.30 -4.98 12.89
N VAL A 430 6.36 -5.51 13.65
CA VAL A 430 6.50 -5.84 15.08
C VAL A 430 6.53 -7.34 15.26
N GLY A 431 7.44 -7.86 16.06
CA GLY A 431 7.63 -9.29 16.25
C GLY A 431 8.45 -9.92 15.14
N ASN A 432 9.42 -9.17 14.57
CA ASN A 432 10.38 -9.74 13.64
C ASN A 432 11.14 -10.92 14.28
N PRO A 433 11.48 -11.96 13.51
CA PRO A 433 12.34 -13.04 14.00
C PRO A 433 13.63 -12.50 14.59
N GLY A 434 13.91 -12.86 15.85
CA GLY A 434 15.08 -12.38 16.58
C GLY A 434 14.99 -10.96 17.11
N GLU A 435 13.83 -10.29 17.04
CA GLU A 435 13.59 -8.99 17.68
C GLU A 435 13.65 -9.12 19.20
N THR A 436 14.43 -8.25 19.84
CA THR A 436 14.56 -8.16 21.28
C THR A 436 13.77 -7.00 21.86
N ASP A 437 13.59 -7.00 23.18
CA ASP A 437 12.98 -5.87 23.88
C ASP A 437 13.76 -4.55 23.68
N GLU A 438 15.09 -4.61 23.50
CA GLU A 438 15.90 -3.42 23.22
C GLU A 438 15.62 -2.88 21.80
N ASP A 439 15.42 -3.73 20.81
CA ASP A 439 15.03 -3.30 19.46
C ASP A 439 13.67 -2.59 19.48
N CYS A 440 12.72 -3.12 20.26
CA CYS A 440 11.43 -2.44 20.46
C CYS A 440 11.59 -1.09 21.17
N ARG A 441 12.50 -0.97 22.16
CA ARG A 441 12.79 0.31 22.83
C ARG A 441 13.39 1.33 21.87
N GLU A 442 14.37 0.92 21.04
CA GLU A 442 14.97 1.80 20.02
C GLU A 442 13.91 2.30 19.03
N THR A 443 12.99 1.43 18.62
CA THR A 443 11.87 1.82 17.75
C THR A 443 10.91 2.77 18.46
N LEU A 444 10.58 2.52 19.72
CA LEU A 444 9.78 3.44 20.55
C LEU A 444 10.48 4.79 20.72
N ASP A 445 11.78 4.80 20.96
CA ASP A 445 12.58 6.01 21.09
C ASP A 445 12.45 6.88 19.83
N LEU A 446 12.52 6.26 18.65
CA LEU A 446 12.33 6.95 17.37
C LEU A 446 10.91 7.53 17.23
N ILE A 447 9.87 6.77 17.57
CA ILE A 447 8.47 7.27 17.53
C ILE A 447 8.26 8.42 18.53
N TYR A 448 8.85 8.36 19.71
CA TYR A 448 8.82 9.46 20.67
C TYR A 448 9.59 10.69 20.17
N GLU A 449 10.69 10.49 19.43
CA GLU A 449 11.43 11.61 18.83
C GLU A 449 10.64 12.30 17.71
N VAL A 450 9.96 11.54 16.86
CA VAL A 450 8.99 12.08 15.88
C VAL A 450 7.96 12.96 16.57
N GLU A 451 7.44 12.50 17.71
CA GLU A 451 6.49 13.26 18.53
C GLU A 451 7.09 14.54 19.12
N ARG A 452 8.30 14.45 19.74
CA ARG A 452 8.98 15.60 20.34
C ARG A 452 9.28 16.70 19.34
N ARG A 453 9.59 16.34 18.09
CA ARG A 453 9.84 17.29 16.99
C ARG A 453 8.57 17.84 16.36
N GLY A 454 7.39 17.37 16.79
CA GLY A 454 6.12 17.77 16.17
C GLY A 454 5.97 17.29 14.72
N LEU A 455 6.71 16.27 14.35
CA LEU A 455 6.61 15.67 13.02
C LEU A 455 5.38 14.77 12.92
N PHE A 456 4.93 14.57 11.69
CA PHE A 456 3.70 13.87 11.38
C PHE A 456 3.94 12.70 10.42
N ALA A 457 3.49 11.52 10.82
CA ALA A 457 3.32 10.36 9.97
C ALA A 457 2.08 9.58 10.44
N PHE A 458 1.43 8.86 9.52
CA PHE A 458 0.42 7.87 9.88
C PHE A 458 1.10 6.52 10.02
N PHE A 459 1.26 6.03 11.25
CA PHE A 459 1.95 4.78 11.50
C PHE A 459 1.05 3.57 11.28
N ILE A 460 1.52 2.58 10.54
CA ILE A 460 0.82 1.32 10.26
C ILE A 460 1.62 0.17 10.88
N PRO A 461 1.48 -0.08 12.19
CA PRO A 461 2.13 -1.23 12.80
C PRO A 461 1.45 -2.51 12.34
N SER A 462 2.20 -3.42 11.72
CA SER A 462 1.80 -4.77 11.40
C SER A 462 2.63 -5.76 12.21
N VAL A 463 2.06 -6.91 12.54
CA VAL A 463 2.85 -8.00 13.10
C VAL A 463 3.54 -8.77 11.98
N PHE A 464 4.71 -9.34 12.26
CA PHE A 464 5.46 -10.09 11.27
C PHE A 464 4.64 -11.23 10.67
N THR A 465 4.54 -11.24 9.36
CA THR A 465 3.88 -12.28 8.56
C THR A 465 4.88 -12.78 7.51
N PRO A 466 5.29 -14.06 7.54
CA PRO A 466 6.16 -14.61 6.52
C PRO A 466 5.43 -14.64 5.18
N LEU A 467 6.09 -14.19 4.14
CA LEU A 467 5.57 -14.23 2.77
C LEU A 467 6.34 -15.24 1.95
N HIS A 468 5.64 -15.93 1.06
CA HIS A 468 6.20 -16.88 0.13
C HIS A 468 7.30 -16.25 -0.73
N ASP A 469 8.31 -17.04 -1.10
CA ASP A 469 9.49 -16.63 -1.88
C ASP A 469 10.39 -15.55 -1.24
N THR A 470 10.03 -15.01 -0.06
CA THR A 470 10.94 -14.11 0.65
C THR A 470 12.04 -14.89 1.39
N ARG A 471 13.14 -14.22 1.70
CA ARG A 471 14.22 -14.83 2.50
C ARG A 471 13.81 -15.17 3.94
N MET A 472 12.63 -14.70 4.35
CA MET A 472 12.04 -14.93 5.68
C MET A 472 10.81 -15.85 5.64
N GLU A 473 10.55 -16.52 4.52
CA GLU A 473 9.39 -17.40 4.33
C GLU A 473 9.30 -18.50 5.40
N GLN A 474 10.43 -19.10 5.76
CA GLN A 474 10.50 -20.21 6.73
C GLN A 474 10.46 -19.73 8.19
N GLN A 475 10.37 -18.44 8.43
CA GLN A 475 10.33 -17.91 9.79
C GLN A 475 8.91 -18.01 10.38
N LYS A 476 8.84 -18.15 11.69
CA LYS A 476 7.56 -18.19 12.40
C LYS A 476 6.93 -16.80 12.41
N GLY A 477 5.73 -16.68 11.83
CA GLY A 477 4.92 -15.46 11.90
C GLY A 477 4.21 -15.28 13.24
N VAL A 478 3.76 -14.06 13.50
CA VAL A 478 2.90 -13.72 14.62
C VAL A 478 1.44 -13.80 14.16
N THR A 479 0.69 -14.77 14.61
CA THR A 479 -0.72 -14.99 14.24
C THR A 479 -1.70 -14.46 15.27
N GLU A 480 -1.29 -14.39 16.53
CA GLU A 480 -2.10 -13.88 17.63
C GLU A 480 -1.30 -12.90 18.48
N THR A 481 -1.95 -11.86 18.91
CA THR A 481 -1.31 -10.79 19.70
C THR A 481 -0.93 -11.22 21.11
N LYS A 482 -1.47 -12.33 21.62
CA LYS A 482 -1.02 -12.91 22.90
C LYS A 482 0.44 -13.35 22.88
N ASP A 483 1.00 -13.59 21.69
CA ASP A 483 2.39 -14.02 21.50
C ASP A 483 3.38 -12.84 21.50
N LEU A 484 2.88 -11.60 21.56
CA LEU A 484 3.69 -10.39 21.61
C LEU A 484 4.15 -10.07 23.03
N THR A 485 5.39 -9.57 23.15
CA THR A 485 5.92 -9.06 24.41
C THR A 485 5.20 -7.77 24.85
N PRO A 486 5.24 -7.39 26.13
CA PRO A 486 4.67 -6.13 26.59
C PRO A 486 5.22 -4.90 25.88
N LEU A 487 6.50 -4.90 25.46
CA LEU A 487 7.11 -3.78 24.74
C LEU A 487 6.66 -3.73 23.28
N GLN A 488 6.53 -4.87 22.60
CA GLN A 488 5.94 -4.94 21.25
C GLN A 488 4.51 -4.38 21.26
N TRP A 489 3.73 -4.73 22.27
CA TRP A 489 2.40 -4.14 22.47
C TRP A 489 2.44 -2.64 22.71
N GLN A 490 3.35 -2.18 23.55
CA GLN A 490 3.53 -0.75 23.80
C GLN A 490 3.85 0.00 22.49
N LEU A 491 4.68 -0.57 21.63
CA LEU A 491 5.00 -0.01 20.31
C LEU A 491 3.75 0.11 19.42
N ILE A 492 2.98 -0.97 19.28
CA ILE A 492 1.72 -0.96 18.50
C ILE A 492 0.77 0.11 19.03
N MET A 493 0.58 0.16 20.35
CA MET A 493 -0.34 1.10 20.99
C MET A 493 0.15 2.55 20.84
N LYS A 494 1.46 2.79 20.91
CA LYS A 494 2.03 4.13 20.69
C LYS A 494 1.79 4.62 19.26
N CYS A 495 2.00 3.76 18.26
CA CYS A 495 1.69 4.07 16.87
C CYS A 495 0.22 4.47 16.68
N TRP A 496 -0.72 3.65 17.17
CA TRP A 496 -2.15 3.98 17.09
C TRP A 496 -2.53 5.24 17.86
N LYS A 497 -1.95 5.48 19.04
CA LYS A 497 -2.14 6.75 19.78
C LYS A 497 -1.67 7.94 18.96
N MET A 498 -0.52 7.84 18.29
CA MET A 498 -0.02 8.90 17.42
C MET A 498 -1.01 9.21 16.28
N ASN A 499 -1.55 8.18 15.63
CA ASN A 499 -2.54 8.33 14.57
C ASN A 499 -3.84 9.02 15.02
N LEU A 500 -4.19 8.91 16.28
CA LEU A 500 -5.43 9.42 16.87
C LEU A 500 -5.31 10.82 17.49
N ARG A 501 -4.14 11.41 17.47
CA ARG A 501 -3.94 12.78 17.97
C ARG A 501 -4.77 13.79 17.20
N PRO A 502 -5.13 14.93 17.83
CA PRO A 502 -5.97 15.94 17.18
C PRO A 502 -5.44 16.46 15.84
N GLY A 503 -4.13 16.53 15.64
CA GLY A 503 -3.50 16.88 14.37
C GLY A 503 -3.69 15.81 13.29
N ASN A 504 -3.72 14.53 13.68
CA ASN A 504 -3.96 13.37 12.80
C ASN A 504 -5.45 13.08 12.64
N ALA A 505 -6.27 13.84 13.30
CA ALA A 505 -7.69 13.60 13.54
C ALA A 505 -8.61 13.65 12.31
N SER A 506 -8.09 14.04 11.17
CA SER A 506 -8.86 14.13 9.92
C SER A 506 -9.41 12.79 9.44
N TRP A 507 -8.77 11.70 9.81
CA TRP A 507 -9.14 10.35 9.40
C TRP A 507 -10.32 9.75 10.21
N TRP A 508 -10.53 10.18 11.48
CA TRP A 508 -11.38 9.46 12.43
C TRP A 508 -12.57 10.25 13.03
N GLY A 509 -12.88 11.46 12.55
CA GLY A 509 -14.05 12.22 13.02
C GLY A 509 -13.92 12.85 14.43
N PRO A 510 -15.01 13.24 15.10
CA PRO A 510 -15.01 13.96 16.37
C PRO A 510 -14.40 13.16 17.54
N THR A 511 -13.81 13.87 18.53
CA THR A 511 -13.08 13.27 19.66
C THR A 511 -13.90 12.26 20.46
N ALA A 512 -15.19 12.54 20.70
CA ALA A 512 -16.08 11.62 21.44
C ALA A 512 -16.27 10.27 20.73
N TRP A 513 -16.48 10.29 19.40
CA TRP A 513 -16.58 9.07 18.58
C TRP A 513 -15.29 8.25 18.60
N ARG A 514 -14.13 8.93 18.54
CA ARG A 514 -12.82 8.26 18.64
C ARG A 514 -12.63 7.58 19.96
N THR A 515 -12.91 8.27 21.08
CA THR A 515 -12.80 7.69 22.42
C THR A 515 -13.72 6.49 22.56
N GLY A 516 -14.96 6.57 22.07
CA GLY A 516 -15.92 5.45 22.05
C GLY A 516 -15.41 4.27 21.20
N ALA A 517 -14.92 4.52 19.99
CA ALA A 517 -14.38 3.48 19.12
C ALA A 517 -13.14 2.81 19.72
N LEU A 518 -12.27 3.58 20.35
CA LEU A 518 -11.08 3.09 21.03
C LEU A 518 -11.42 2.24 22.25
N THR A 519 -12.40 2.67 23.05
CA THR A 519 -12.85 1.91 24.22
C THR A 519 -13.49 0.57 23.82
N LEU A 520 -14.35 0.58 22.79
CA LEU A 520 -14.94 -0.63 22.24
C LEU A 520 -13.89 -1.58 21.65
N TRP A 521 -12.90 -1.05 20.96
CA TRP A 521 -11.81 -1.83 20.41
C TRP A 521 -10.96 -2.46 21.52
N ALA A 522 -10.56 -1.66 22.52
CA ALA A 522 -9.80 -2.13 23.67
C ALA A 522 -10.56 -3.21 24.45
N TRP A 523 -11.86 -3.03 24.66
CA TRP A 523 -12.72 -4.02 25.29
C TRP A 523 -12.79 -5.33 24.48
N LYS A 524 -12.88 -5.21 23.15
CA LYS A 524 -12.89 -6.37 22.25
C LYS A 524 -11.58 -7.13 22.27
N LEU A 525 -10.44 -6.44 22.27
CA LEU A 525 -9.12 -7.04 22.42
C LEU A 525 -9.00 -7.82 23.72
N ARG A 526 -9.47 -7.25 24.85
CA ARG A 526 -9.51 -7.96 26.13
C ARG A 526 -10.36 -9.23 26.06
N LYS A 527 -11.52 -9.15 25.44
CA LYS A 527 -12.42 -10.31 25.29
C LYS A 527 -11.80 -11.42 24.44
N LEU A 528 -11.01 -11.07 23.43
CA LEU A 528 -10.36 -12.04 22.54
C LEU A 528 -9.10 -12.67 23.14
N ASN A 529 -8.33 -11.91 23.93
CA ASN A 529 -7.01 -12.30 24.42
C ASN A 529 -6.99 -12.61 25.93
N GLY A 530 -8.13 -12.58 26.61
CA GLY A 530 -8.29 -12.95 28.02
C GLY A 530 -7.92 -11.85 29.03
N PRO A 531 -8.09 -12.12 30.34
CA PRO A 531 -7.91 -11.13 31.41
C PRO A 531 -6.46 -10.66 31.60
N GLY A 532 -5.47 -11.46 31.20
CA GLY A 532 -4.05 -11.02 31.19
C GLY A 532 -3.75 -9.86 30.25
N PHE A 533 -4.65 -9.57 29.33
CA PHE A 533 -4.55 -8.51 28.34
C PHE A 533 -5.03 -7.13 28.85
N THR A 534 -4.88 -6.88 30.16
CA THR A 534 -5.29 -5.61 30.77
C THR A 534 -4.33 -4.47 30.54
N TRP A 535 -3.04 -4.76 30.33
CA TRP A 535 -1.99 -3.77 30.19
C TRP A 535 -2.12 -2.92 28.91
N PRO A 536 -2.26 -3.48 27.70
CA PRO A 536 -2.51 -2.69 26.51
C PRO A 536 -3.81 -1.89 26.59
N LEU A 537 -4.87 -2.48 27.15
CA LEU A 537 -6.14 -1.81 27.37
C LEU A 537 -5.97 -0.57 28.24
N PHE A 538 -5.22 -0.68 29.32
CA PHE A 538 -4.99 0.40 30.25
C PHE A 538 -4.16 1.54 29.62
N LEU A 539 -3.09 1.21 28.89
CA LEU A 539 -2.30 2.18 28.13
C LEU A 539 -3.13 2.92 27.08
N PHE A 540 -4.04 2.21 26.44
CA PHE A 540 -4.85 2.74 25.38
C PHE A 540 -6.02 3.59 25.87
N ALA A 541 -6.78 3.08 26.83
CA ALA A 541 -8.00 3.71 27.33
C ALA A 541 -7.73 4.74 28.44
N SER A 542 -6.52 4.74 29.07
CA SER A 542 -6.25 5.65 30.14
C SER A 542 -6.21 7.08 29.63
N ALA A 543 -7.08 7.92 30.17
CA ALA A 543 -6.97 9.37 30.11
C ALA A 543 -5.77 9.89 30.93
N LEU A 544 -5.08 9.00 31.66
CA LEU A 544 -3.90 9.35 32.43
C LEU A 544 -2.79 9.83 31.49
N PRO A 545 -2.18 10.98 31.78
CA PRO A 545 -1.04 11.47 31.02
C PRO A 545 0.07 10.42 31.00
N GLU A 546 0.72 10.22 29.86
CA GLU A 546 1.85 9.29 29.71
C GLU A 546 2.95 9.56 30.76
N LYS A 547 3.15 10.84 31.14
CA LYS A 547 4.08 11.23 32.22
C LYS A 547 3.73 10.58 33.58
N LEU A 548 2.45 10.49 33.94
CA LEU A 548 2.04 9.84 35.18
C LEU A 548 2.29 8.34 35.12
N MET A 549 2.04 7.72 33.98
CA MET A 549 2.33 6.29 33.76
C MET A 549 3.82 5.99 33.82
N ALA A 550 4.66 6.88 33.23
CA ALA A 550 6.11 6.75 33.34
C ALA A 550 6.60 6.91 34.78
N TRP A 551 6.07 7.92 35.51
CA TRP A 551 6.36 8.09 36.93
C TRP A 551 6.00 6.84 37.75
N MET A 552 4.93 6.16 37.39
CA MET A 552 4.55 4.87 37.99
C MET A 552 5.42 3.69 37.52
N GLY A 553 6.43 3.92 36.67
CA GLY A 553 7.31 2.90 36.12
C GLY A 553 6.62 1.90 35.17
N LYS A 554 5.46 2.25 34.64
CA LYS A 554 4.62 1.35 33.85
C LYS A 554 4.72 1.52 32.34
N ILE A 555 5.32 2.63 31.87
CA ILE A 555 5.55 2.88 30.46
C ILE A 555 6.94 3.49 30.21
N HIS A 556 7.42 3.28 29.00
CA HIS A 556 8.64 3.91 28.52
C HIS A 556 8.31 5.18 27.74
N LEU A 557 8.96 6.33 28.08
CA LEU A 557 8.72 7.61 27.42
C LEU A 557 9.71 7.97 26.30
N GLY A 558 10.54 7.06 25.90
CA GLY A 558 11.57 7.27 24.89
C GLY A 558 12.82 7.99 25.44
N ARG A 559 13.96 7.48 25.09
CA ARG A 559 15.27 8.09 25.38
C ARG A 559 15.60 9.13 24.32
N PRO A 560 16.36 10.18 24.66
CA PRO A 560 16.89 11.10 23.66
C PRO A 560 17.79 10.35 22.66
N LEU A 561 17.57 10.56 21.37
CA LEU A 561 18.41 10.01 20.33
C LEU A 561 19.50 11.01 19.92
N LYS A 562 20.72 10.49 19.67
CA LYS A 562 21.75 11.25 18.97
C LYS A 562 21.45 11.24 17.48
N ILE A 563 21.01 12.37 16.96
CA ILE A 563 20.59 12.51 15.59
C ILE A 563 21.57 13.38 14.83
N LYS A 564 22.15 12.83 13.76
CA LYS A 564 22.95 13.59 12.81
C LYS A 564 22.07 14.56 12.05
N THR A 565 22.58 15.77 11.83
CA THR A 565 21.97 16.73 10.92
C THR A 565 22.04 16.23 9.48
N ARG A 566 21.23 16.79 8.58
CA ARG A 566 21.30 16.47 7.15
C ARG A 566 22.73 16.67 6.60
N ARG A 567 23.42 17.74 6.99
CA ARG A 567 24.81 18.01 6.57
C ARG A 567 25.74 16.88 6.99
N GLU A 568 25.70 16.47 8.25
CA GLU A 568 26.51 15.36 8.76
C GLU A 568 26.17 14.04 8.05
N LEU A 569 24.90 13.80 7.71
CA LEU A 569 24.49 12.63 6.93
C LEU A 569 25.09 12.65 5.52
N LEU A 570 25.05 13.78 4.82
CA LEU A 570 25.63 13.91 3.48
C LEU A 570 27.14 13.67 3.49
N GLU A 571 27.82 14.02 4.58
CA GLU A 571 29.25 13.77 4.78
C GLU A 571 29.56 12.27 4.97
N THR A 572 28.61 11.43 5.35
CA THR A 572 28.78 9.95 5.45
C THR A 572 28.71 9.24 4.11
N ILE A 573 28.17 9.90 3.07
CA ILE A 573 28.11 9.34 1.73
C ILE A 573 29.55 9.16 1.19
N LYS A 574 29.82 8.00 0.57
CA LYS A 574 31.13 7.69 0.00
C LYS A 574 31.59 8.79 -0.95
N PRO A 575 32.86 9.23 -0.91
CA PRO A 575 33.34 10.37 -1.70
C PRO A 575 33.01 10.30 -3.19
N HIS A 576 33.19 9.12 -3.81
CA HIS A 576 32.91 8.91 -5.23
C HIS A 576 31.41 8.87 -5.57
N HIS A 577 30.52 8.86 -4.58
CA HIS A 577 29.08 9.01 -4.80
C HIS A 577 28.58 10.44 -4.58
N ARG A 578 29.40 11.33 -4.01
CA ARG A 578 28.98 12.72 -3.73
C ARG A 578 28.80 13.54 -4.99
N GLU A 579 29.40 13.13 -6.10
CA GLU A 579 29.20 13.75 -7.42
C GLU A 579 27.74 13.69 -7.91
N TYR A 580 26.95 12.72 -7.39
CA TYR A 580 25.51 12.60 -7.70
C TYR A 580 24.61 13.50 -6.85
N LEU A 581 25.18 14.17 -5.82
CA LEU A 581 24.44 15.16 -5.03
C LEU A 581 24.20 16.41 -5.87
N ARG A 582 22.95 16.83 -5.94
CA ARG A 582 22.57 18.07 -6.61
C ARG A 582 22.65 19.24 -5.62
N PRO A 583 23.04 20.45 -6.09
CA PRO A 583 23.02 21.63 -5.25
C PRO A 583 21.61 21.93 -4.73
N ASP A 584 21.51 22.38 -3.48
CA ASP A 584 20.26 22.90 -2.91
C ASP A 584 19.88 24.27 -3.49
N THR A 585 20.82 24.92 -4.17
CA THR A 585 20.64 26.19 -4.88
C THR A 585 20.22 25.88 -6.31
N GLY A 586 18.94 25.89 -6.57
CA GLY A 586 18.40 25.80 -7.91
C GLY A 586 17.44 26.96 -8.12
N ASP A 587 17.67 27.71 -9.20
CA ASP A 587 16.72 28.57 -9.87
C ASP A 587 16.00 29.61 -9.02
N GLY A 588 16.54 30.82 -8.93
CA GLY A 588 15.93 32.14 -8.81
C GLY A 588 14.52 32.35 -8.23
N ILE A 589 13.90 31.33 -7.68
CA ILE A 589 12.57 31.40 -7.10
C ILE A 589 12.71 31.87 -5.66
N GLN A 590 12.30 33.11 -5.43
CA GLN A 590 12.18 33.70 -4.10
C GLN A 590 11.57 32.68 -3.13
N HIS A 591 12.24 32.52 -1.98
CA HIS A 591 11.76 31.72 -0.86
C HIS A 591 10.38 32.24 -0.40
N ARG A 592 9.30 31.79 -1.01
CA ARG A 592 8.04 31.74 -0.30
C ARG A 592 8.24 30.72 0.83
N ARG A 593 8.36 31.24 2.06
CA ARG A 593 8.25 30.38 3.25
C ARG A 593 6.99 29.55 3.05
N PRO A 594 7.07 28.22 3.15
CA PRO A 594 5.89 27.41 3.02
C PRO A 594 4.86 27.91 4.03
N SER A 595 3.70 28.32 3.56
CA SER A 595 2.52 28.57 4.39
C SER A 595 1.90 27.23 4.81
N GLY A 596 2.75 26.24 5.04
CA GLY A 596 2.34 24.98 5.65
C GLY A 596 1.74 25.28 7.02
N PRO A 597 0.69 24.57 7.43
CA PRO A 597 0.12 24.73 8.74
C PRO A 597 1.24 24.60 9.75
N LYS A 598 1.51 25.65 10.50
CA LYS A 598 2.29 25.53 11.74
C LYS A 598 1.44 24.61 12.60
N PHE A 599 1.84 23.34 12.69
CA PHE A 599 1.33 22.48 13.73
C PHE A 599 1.74 23.16 15.04
N ILE A 600 0.79 23.84 15.66
CA ILE A 600 0.98 24.37 17.00
C ILE A 600 1.15 23.13 17.85
N GLY A 601 2.40 22.79 18.14
CA GLY A 601 2.71 21.76 19.11
C GLY A 601 1.88 22.11 20.33
N LEU A 602 1.15 21.17 20.86
CA LEU A 602 0.53 21.29 22.16
C LEU A 602 1.57 21.91 23.08
N VAL A 603 1.28 23.11 23.58
CA VAL A 603 2.08 23.85 24.51
C VAL A 603 2.56 22.87 25.59
N THR A 604 3.80 22.45 25.49
CA THR A 604 4.46 21.82 26.62
C THR A 604 4.63 22.94 27.65
N HIS A 605 3.80 22.91 28.68
CA HIS A 605 4.00 23.78 29.84
C HIS A 605 5.45 23.66 30.29
N GLY A 606 6.17 24.76 30.12
CA GLY A 606 7.29 25.29 30.82
C GLY A 606 8.38 24.34 31.30
N SER A 607 9.53 24.41 30.62
CA SER A 607 10.79 24.55 31.36
C SER A 607 10.96 26.01 31.71
N PRO A 608 11.28 26.38 32.97
CA PRO A 608 11.58 27.75 33.30
C PRO A 608 12.91 28.12 32.63
N ALA A 609 12.83 29.00 31.64
CA ALA A 609 14.01 29.69 31.15
C ALA A 609 14.58 30.54 32.26
N ALA A 610 15.86 30.37 32.53
CA ALA A 610 16.62 31.18 33.42
C ALA A 610 16.46 32.68 33.04
N ALA A 611 15.95 33.45 33.96
CA ALA A 611 15.90 34.88 33.87
C ALA A 611 17.34 35.44 33.90
N SER A 612 17.85 35.86 32.75
CA SER A 612 18.99 36.75 32.69
C SER A 612 18.47 38.18 32.86
N ALA A 613 18.75 38.76 34.05
CA ALA A 613 18.54 40.17 34.34
C ALA A 613 19.43 41.02 33.42
N SER A 614 18.85 41.98 32.73
CA SER A 614 19.55 43.13 32.16
C SER A 614 19.10 44.41 32.89
N PRO A 615 20.01 45.31 33.20
CA PRO A 615 19.71 46.46 34.08
C PRO A 615 19.00 47.57 33.31
N VAL A 616 18.03 48.14 34.01
CA VAL A 616 17.38 49.42 33.67
C VAL A 616 18.40 50.52 33.74
N ALA A 617 18.58 51.31 32.68
CA ALA A 617 19.14 52.66 32.74
C ALA A 617 18.00 53.61 32.39
N GLY A 618 17.85 54.59 33.30
CA GLY A 618 16.76 55.51 33.37
C GLY A 618 16.75 56.61 32.28
N VAL A 619 15.68 57.22 32.17
CA VAL A 619 15.13 58.55 32.34
C VAL A 619 13.70 58.54 31.92
#